data_8ecd737a921fb1dfd6705530de17dac4
#
_entry.id   8ecd737a921fb1dfd6705530de17dac4
#
_cell.length_a   1.000
_cell.length_b   1.000
_cell.length_c   1.000
_cell.angle_alpha   90.00
_cell.angle_beta   90.00
_cell.angle_gamma   90.00
#
_symmetry.space_group_name_H-M   'P 1'
#
loop_
_entity.id
_entity.type
_entity.pdbx_description
1 polymer ?
#
loop_
_entity_poly.entity_id
_entity_poly.type
_entity_poly.pdbx_seq_one_letter_code
_entity_poly.pdbx_strand_id
1 'polypeptide(L)'
;MRKRTKTPDEVAADDSVAASSLVRGLEILRAFRATDSTLGNQDLIDRTGLAKATVSRLTYALVSMGYLNYDEAMGRYSIGPSTVSLGYSALSSTPVVRVVQPLLRRLADKTGVAAALGTRNGLEMIYLANSRAYGPVTLQLNVGSQLPIWRTAMGLAYVVGMMPELRSDLIKQLIASEPKSRRAIRQAVDEAIDTYRERGYVCSFGAWYSYINAVGVPFRPTDGSPLVALTCGGISDILSRDACLSTVGHELVAAARHLRERLEDPTIGHT
;
A
#
# COMPACT_ATOMS: atom_id res chain seq x y z
N MET A 1 -23.95 -0.11 17.71
CA MET A 1 -22.55 -0.04 17.24
C MET A 1 -22.12 1.41 17.13
N ARG A 2 -21.20 1.89 17.96
CA ARG A 2 -20.79 3.31 17.99
C ARG A 2 -19.87 3.58 16.80
N LYS A 3 -20.32 4.36 15.82
CA LYS A 3 -19.49 4.78 14.67
C LYS A 3 -18.28 5.56 15.22
N ARG A 4 -17.07 5.05 15.00
CA ARG A 4 -15.84 5.82 15.21
C ARG A 4 -15.73 6.85 14.11
N THR A 5 -15.90 8.13 14.46
CA THR A 5 -15.93 9.26 13.51
C THR A 5 -14.60 10.01 13.41
N LYS A 6 -13.59 9.68 14.25
CA LYS A 6 -12.30 10.38 14.28
C LYS A 6 -11.23 9.63 13.49
N THR A 7 -10.45 10.36 12.68
CA THR A 7 -9.25 9.86 12.00
C THR A 7 -8.10 9.62 13.00
N PRO A 8 -7.05 8.84 12.65
CA PRO A 8 -5.86 8.69 13.49
C PRO A 8 -5.21 10.02 13.89
N ASP A 9 -5.22 11.03 13.01
CA ASP A 9 -4.68 12.36 13.28
C ASP A 9 -5.53 13.15 14.27
N GLU A 10 -6.86 12.99 14.22
CA GLU A 10 -7.79 13.57 15.20
C GLU A 10 -7.69 12.90 16.58
N VAL A 11 -7.36 11.59 16.60
CA VAL A 11 -7.08 10.86 17.85
C VAL A 11 -5.74 11.31 18.46
N ALA A 12 -4.76 11.65 17.64
CA ALA A 12 -3.48 12.20 18.09
C ALA A 12 -3.62 13.60 18.71
N ALA A 13 -4.63 14.37 18.28
CA ALA A 13 -4.94 15.69 18.81
C ALA A 13 -5.81 15.65 20.10
N ASP A 14 -6.34 14.47 20.45
CA ASP A 14 -7.15 14.31 21.68
C ASP A 14 -6.22 14.10 22.89
N ASP A 15 -6.23 15.04 23.85
CA ASP A 15 -5.30 15.15 24.99
C ASP A 15 -5.38 14.02 26.05
N SER A 16 -5.94 12.85 25.73
CA SER A 16 -5.88 11.71 26.64
C SER A 16 -4.48 11.08 26.62
N VAL A 17 -3.77 11.12 27.74
CA VAL A 17 -2.40 10.61 27.92
C VAL A 17 -2.24 9.15 27.45
N ALA A 18 -3.27 8.33 27.60
CA ALA A 18 -3.27 6.93 27.18
C ALA A 18 -3.33 6.79 25.65
N ALA A 19 -4.20 7.56 24.98
CA ALA A 19 -4.27 7.58 23.51
C ALA A 19 -2.97 8.11 22.91
N SER A 20 -2.39 9.16 23.50
CA SER A 20 -1.09 9.73 23.09
C SER A 20 0.05 8.71 23.22
N SER A 21 0.10 7.89 24.28
CA SER A 21 1.14 6.87 24.44
C SER A 21 1.02 5.73 23.42
N LEU A 22 -0.20 5.30 23.10
CA LEU A 22 -0.45 4.30 22.07
C LEU A 22 -0.03 4.80 20.68
N VAL A 23 -0.44 6.02 20.32
CA VAL A 23 -0.07 6.65 19.03
C VAL A 23 1.45 6.70 18.89
N ARG A 24 2.17 7.21 19.89
CA ARG A 24 3.64 7.30 19.88
C ARG A 24 4.31 5.93 19.82
N GLY A 25 3.76 4.90 20.48
CA GLY A 25 4.25 3.53 20.39
C GLY A 25 4.14 2.97 18.95
N LEU A 26 3.02 3.24 18.29
CA LEU A 26 2.83 2.86 16.87
C LEU A 26 3.73 3.68 15.93
N GLU A 27 4.02 4.95 16.24
CA GLU A 27 5.00 5.75 15.50
C GLU A 27 6.40 5.15 15.55
N ILE A 28 6.83 4.62 16.70
CA ILE A 28 8.11 3.91 16.83
C ILE A 28 8.14 2.67 15.93
N LEU A 29 7.08 1.86 15.89
CA LEU A 29 7.02 0.71 14.97
C LEU A 29 7.02 1.14 13.50
N ARG A 30 6.33 2.22 13.16
CA ARG A 30 6.30 2.79 11.79
C ARG A 30 7.63 3.42 11.36
N ALA A 31 8.50 3.75 12.30
CA ALA A 31 9.84 4.27 11.99
C ALA A 31 10.74 3.23 11.31
N PHE A 32 10.47 1.93 11.48
CA PHE A 32 11.20 0.85 10.79
C PHE A 32 10.74 0.75 9.33
N ARG A 33 11.69 0.78 8.42
CA ARG A 33 11.50 0.57 6.98
C ARG A 33 11.92 -0.84 6.59
N ALA A 34 11.42 -1.34 5.49
CA ALA A 34 11.79 -2.68 4.98
C ALA A 34 13.30 -2.85 4.69
N THR A 35 14.03 -1.75 4.52
CA THR A 35 15.48 -1.72 4.32
C THR A 35 16.28 -1.71 5.62
N ASP A 36 15.63 -1.49 6.75
CA ASP A 36 16.33 -1.41 8.04
C ASP A 36 16.44 -2.81 8.65
N SER A 37 17.63 -3.25 8.92
CA SER A 37 17.86 -4.44 9.73
C SER A 37 17.66 -4.16 11.23
N THR A 38 18.21 -3.03 11.71
CA THR A 38 18.12 -2.59 13.10
C THR A 38 18.13 -1.05 13.20
N LEU A 39 17.55 -0.50 14.28
CA LEU A 39 17.61 0.93 14.61
C LEU A 39 18.09 1.12 16.05
N GLY A 40 18.93 2.11 16.29
CA GLY A 40 19.31 2.54 17.64
C GLY A 40 18.34 3.57 18.21
N ASN A 41 18.47 3.92 19.49
CA ASN A 41 17.66 4.95 20.14
C ASN A 41 17.73 6.28 19.38
N GLN A 42 18.91 6.69 18.92
CA GLN A 42 19.08 7.96 18.19
C GLN A 42 18.37 7.93 16.85
N ASP A 43 18.44 6.83 16.10
CA ASP A 43 17.73 6.68 14.83
C ASP A 43 16.21 6.83 15.03
N LEU A 44 15.67 6.26 16.12
CA LEU A 44 14.25 6.36 16.47
C LEU A 44 13.86 7.79 16.87
N ILE A 45 14.69 8.49 17.65
CA ILE A 45 14.49 9.91 18.01
C ILE A 45 14.44 10.77 16.75
N ASP A 46 15.41 10.61 15.86
CA ASP A 46 15.53 11.40 14.65
C ASP A 46 14.36 11.18 13.68
N ARG A 47 13.85 9.94 13.60
CA ARG A 47 12.74 9.58 12.72
C ARG A 47 11.37 9.96 13.26
N THR A 48 11.18 9.92 14.59
CA THR A 48 9.88 10.17 15.22
C THR A 48 9.73 11.58 15.80
N GLY A 49 10.84 12.27 16.05
CA GLY A 49 10.85 13.54 16.77
C GLY A 49 10.49 13.41 18.26
N LEU A 50 10.39 12.20 18.79
CA LEU A 50 10.02 11.97 20.19
C LEU A 50 11.22 12.22 21.11
N ALA A 51 10.94 12.72 22.32
CA ALA A 51 11.98 12.89 23.34
C ALA A 51 12.60 11.55 23.76
N LYS A 52 13.91 11.54 24.04
CA LYS A 52 14.70 10.37 24.43
C LYS A 52 14.04 9.52 25.52
N ALA A 53 13.55 10.14 26.58
CA ALA A 53 12.88 9.42 27.66
C ALA A 53 11.59 8.72 27.20
N THR A 54 10.85 9.33 26.26
CA THR A 54 9.65 8.72 25.67
C THR A 54 10.02 7.53 24.79
N VAL A 55 11.01 7.66 23.93
CA VAL A 55 11.52 6.55 23.08
C VAL A 55 11.93 5.39 23.97
N SER A 56 12.79 5.62 24.98
CA SER A 56 13.28 4.54 25.87
C SER A 56 12.15 3.82 26.61
N ARG A 57 11.16 4.55 27.11
CA ARG A 57 10.01 3.95 27.80
C ARG A 57 9.12 3.13 26.87
N LEU A 58 8.86 3.64 25.66
CA LEU A 58 7.97 2.97 24.71
C LEU A 58 8.67 1.77 24.05
N THR A 59 9.97 1.86 23.73
CA THR A 59 10.73 0.70 23.23
C THR A 59 10.80 -0.41 24.25
N TYR A 60 11.00 -0.09 25.54
CA TYR A 60 10.94 -1.08 26.61
C TYR A 60 9.59 -1.82 26.63
N ALA A 61 8.48 -1.09 26.55
CA ALA A 61 7.15 -1.69 26.48
C ALA A 61 6.95 -2.56 25.22
N LEU A 62 7.42 -2.09 24.06
CA LEU A 62 7.32 -2.84 22.81
C LEU A 62 8.18 -4.10 22.81
N VAL A 63 9.34 -4.07 23.46
CA VAL A 63 10.20 -5.26 23.66
C VAL A 63 9.52 -6.25 24.60
N SER A 64 8.98 -5.79 25.73
CA SER A 64 8.28 -6.68 26.69
C SER A 64 7.04 -7.35 26.10
N MET A 65 6.42 -6.75 25.07
CA MET A 65 5.27 -7.29 24.35
C MET A 65 5.67 -8.09 23.07
N GLY A 66 6.96 -8.20 22.76
CA GLY A 66 7.48 -8.93 21.60
C GLY A 66 7.27 -8.23 20.25
N TYR A 67 6.90 -6.95 20.23
CA TYR A 67 6.81 -6.15 19.00
C TYR A 67 8.18 -5.65 18.51
N LEU A 68 9.12 -5.50 19.44
CA LEU A 68 10.54 -5.25 19.13
C LEU A 68 11.39 -6.33 19.81
N ASN A 69 12.54 -6.63 19.23
CA ASN A 69 13.66 -7.31 19.90
C ASN A 69 14.70 -6.24 20.24
N TYR A 70 15.47 -6.46 21.30
CA TYR A 70 16.60 -5.62 21.68
C TYR A 70 17.87 -6.45 21.73
N ASP A 71 18.87 -6.01 21.01
CA ASP A 71 20.23 -6.56 21.04
C ASP A 71 21.06 -5.75 22.03
N GLU A 72 21.36 -6.35 23.20
CA GLU A 72 22.11 -5.70 24.28
C GLU A 72 23.56 -5.39 23.87
N ALA A 73 24.18 -6.25 23.05
CA ALA A 73 25.57 -6.06 22.63
C ALA A 73 25.73 -4.88 21.68
N MET A 74 24.75 -4.66 20.81
CA MET A 74 24.77 -3.58 19.84
C MET A 74 23.99 -2.34 20.30
N GLY A 75 23.17 -2.45 21.34
CA GLY A 75 22.28 -1.37 21.78
C GLY A 75 21.21 -1.00 20.73
N ARG A 76 20.71 -1.98 19.94
CA ARG A 76 19.82 -1.73 18.80
C ARG A 76 18.55 -2.57 18.86
N TYR A 77 17.51 -2.06 18.20
CA TYR A 77 16.19 -2.71 18.10
C TYR A 77 15.97 -3.26 16.69
N SER A 78 15.27 -4.38 16.60
CA SER A 78 14.70 -4.93 15.38
C SER A 78 13.21 -5.22 15.55
N ILE A 79 12.49 -5.40 14.45
CA ILE A 79 11.08 -5.79 14.50
C ILE A 79 10.93 -7.18 15.12
N GLY A 80 10.07 -7.30 16.11
CA GLY A 80 9.80 -8.53 16.84
C GLY A 80 8.69 -9.40 16.22
N PRO A 81 8.60 -10.68 16.59
CA PRO A 81 7.68 -11.66 15.98
C PRO A 81 6.19 -11.33 16.18
N SER A 82 5.82 -10.59 17.23
CA SER A 82 4.42 -10.17 17.44
C SER A 82 3.93 -9.26 16.31
N THR A 83 4.81 -8.48 15.68
CA THR A 83 4.48 -7.65 14.52
C THR A 83 4.16 -8.50 13.29
N VAL A 84 4.90 -9.60 13.06
CA VAL A 84 4.63 -10.54 11.97
C VAL A 84 3.27 -11.21 12.15
N SER A 85 2.95 -11.65 13.38
CA SER A 85 1.66 -12.25 13.69
C SER A 85 0.49 -11.30 13.42
N LEU A 86 0.64 -10.02 13.81
CA LEU A 86 -0.37 -8.99 13.56
C LEU A 86 -0.55 -8.75 12.06
N GLY A 87 0.53 -8.62 11.30
CA GLY A 87 0.50 -8.43 9.85
C GLY A 87 -0.13 -9.62 9.14
N TYR A 88 0.20 -10.84 9.53
CA TYR A 88 -0.40 -12.05 8.98
C TYR A 88 -1.91 -12.13 9.26
N SER A 89 -2.34 -11.80 10.48
CA SER A 89 -3.77 -11.76 10.82
C SER A 89 -4.54 -10.76 9.95
N ALA A 90 -3.96 -9.61 9.65
CA ALA A 90 -4.56 -8.62 8.76
C ALA A 90 -4.70 -9.13 7.33
N LEU A 91 -3.68 -9.80 6.78
CA LEU A 91 -3.70 -10.35 5.43
C LEU A 91 -4.66 -11.55 5.31
N SER A 92 -4.62 -12.47 6.27
CA SER A 92 -5.45 -13.69 6.25
C SER A 92 -6.93 -13.41 6.48
N SER A 93 -7.27 -12.33 7.18
CA SER A 93 -8.66 -11.90 7.39
C SER A 93 -9.27 -11.15 6.20
N THR A 94 -8.49 -10.88 5.14
CA THR A 94 -8.95 -10.14 3.96
C THR A 94 -9.24 -11.13 2.82
N PRO A 95 -10.53 -11.43 2.50
CA PRO A 95 -10.90 -12.49 1.54
C PRO A 95 -10.23 -12.32 0.18
N VAL A 96 -10.20 -11.11 -0.38
CA VAL A 96 -9.58 -10.85 -1.67
C VAL A 96 -8.08 -11.21 -1.69
N VAL A 97 -7.36 -11.05 -0.58
CA VAL A 97 -5.94 -11.40 -0.49
C VAL A 97 -5.74 -12.92 -0.59
N ARG A 98 -6.65 -13.71 0.01
CA ARG A 98 -6.58 -15.19 -0.04
C ARG A 98 -6.76 -15.74 -1.45
N VAL A 99 -7.66 -15.13 -2.24
CA VAL A 99 -8.02 -15.65 -3.58
C VAL A 99 -7.21 -15.04 -4.72
N VAL A 100 -6.53 -13.90 -4.49
CA VAL A 100 -5.85 -13.16 -5.56
C VAL A 100 -4.51 -13.78 -5.98
N GLN A 101 -3.84 -14.51 -5.10
CA GLN A 101 -2.46 -14.96 -5.35
C GLN A 101 -2.28 -15.80 -6.64
N PRO A 102 -3.14 -16.80 -6.94
CA PRO A 102 -3.04 -17.53 -8.21
C PRO A 102 -3.29 -16.65 -9.44
N LEU A 103 -4.12 -15.61 -9.30
CA LEU A 103 -4.39 -14.65 -10.36
C LEU A 103 -3.18 -13.76 -10.65
N LEU A 104 -2.56 -13.22 -9.60
CA LEU A 104 -1.34 -12.41 -9.74
C LEU A 104 -0.21 -13.22 -10.37
N ARG A 105 -0.10 -14.51 -10.01
CA ARG A 105 0.90 -15.39 -10.62
C ARG A 105 0.66 -15.53 -12.12
N ARG A 106 -0.57 -15.88 -12.54
CA ARG A 106 -0.92 -15.99 -13.97
C ARG A 106 -0.70 -14.68 -14.73
N LEU A 107 -1.06 -13.54 -14.12
CA LEU A 107 -0.79 -12.23 -14.72
C LEU A 107 0.71 -11.99 -14.92
N ALA A 108 1.51 -12.22 -13.88
CA ALA A 108 2.96 -12.04 -13.96
C ALA A 108 3.57 -12.94 -15.04
N ASP A 109 3.20 -14.22 -15.07
CA ASP A 109 3.70 -15.18 -16.07
C ASP A 109 3.27 -14.81 -17.51
N LYS A 110 2.02 -14.33 -17.70
CA LYS A 110 1.48 -13.93 -19.00
C LYS A 110 2.05 -12.62 -19.52
N THR A 111 2.24 -11.65 -18.63
CA THR A 111 2.65 -10.29 -19.03
C THR A 111 4.16 -10.06 -18.96
N GLY A 112 4.91 -10.97 -18.33
CA GLY A 112 6.36 -10.84 -18.14
C GLY A 112 6.77 -9.78 -17.13
N VAL A 113 5.83 -9.21 -16.37
CA VAL A 113 6.09 -8.13 -15.40
C VAL A 113 5.52 -8.44 -14.02
N ALA A 114 5.84 -7.62 -13.03
CA ALA A 114 5.29 -7.78 -11.68
C ALA A 114 3.79 -7.45 -11.66
N ALA A 115 2.99 -8.28 -10.98
CA ALA A 115 1.59 -8.05 -10.70
C ALA A 115 1.36 -7.93 -9.18
N ALA A 116 0.51 -7.01 -8.74
CA ALA A 116 0.27 -6.79 -7.32
C ALA A 116 -1.17 -6.35 -7.03
N LEU A 117 -1.58 -6.60 -5.78
CA LEU A 117 -2.78 -6.06 -5.15
C LEU A 117 -2.34 -5.13 -4.02
N GLY A 118 -2.97 -3.97 -3.92
CA GLY A 118 -2.71 -3.03 -2.83
C GLY A 118 -3.93 -2.23 -2.42
N THR A 119 -3.84 -1.61 -1.25
CA THR A 119 -4.85 -0.70 -0.72
C THR A 119 -4.21 0.58 -0.21
N ARG A 120 -5.03 1.56 0.17
CA ARG A 120 -4.56 2.83 0.70
C ARG A 120 -4.21 2.74 2.19
N ASN A 121 -3.09 3.31 2.56
CA ASN A 121 -2.67 3.55 3.93
C ASN A 121 -2.25 5.02 4.10
N GLY A 122 -3.15 5.85 4.63
CA GLY A 122 -2.92 7.29 4.71
C GLY A 122 -2.82 7.94 3.32
N LEU A 123 -1.67 8.55 3.01
CA LEU A 123 -1.36 9.18 1.72
C LEU A 123 -0.51 8.28 0.79
N GLU A 124 -0.39 7.01 1.10
CA GLU A 124 0.36 6.02 0.32
C GLU A 124 -0.48 4.79 0.01
N MET A 125 -0.06 4.03 -0.98
CA MET A 125 -0.54 2.67 -1.23
C MET A 125 0.36 1.68 -0.51
N ILE A 126 -0.21 0.57 -0.04
CA ILE A 126 0.54 -0.55 0.54
C ILE A 126 0.22 -1.84 -0.22
N TYR A 127 1.25 -2.61 -0.55
CA TYR A 127 1.09 -3.92 -1.18
C TYR A 127 0.54 -4.94 -0.17
N LEU A 128 -0.55 -5.61 -0.56
CA LEU A 128 -1.17 -6.71 0.21
C LEU A 128 -0.78 -8.09 -0.34
N ALA A 129 -0.58 -8.18 -1.66
CA ALA A 129 -0.12 -9.38 -2.35
C ALA A 129 0.64 -8.99 -3.61
N ASN A 130 1.60 -9.82 -4.03
CA ASN A 130 2.31 -9.61 -5.28
C ASN A 130 2.80 -10.93 -5.88
N SER A 131 3.05 -10.91 -7.17
CA SER A 131 3.76 -11.96 -7.91
C SER A 131 4.71 -11.30 -8.93
N ARG A 132 5.79 -11.99 -9.26
CA ARG A 132 6.80 -11.51 -10.21
C ARG A 132 6.97 -12.52 -11.32
N ALA A 133 7.15 -12.02 -12.54
CA ALA A 133 7.62 -12.86 -13.63
C ALA A 133 9.06 -13.32 -13.38
N TYR A 134 9.41 -14.48 -13.91
CA TYR A 134 10.79 -14.90 -13.98
C TYR A 134 11.53 -14.02 -14.99
N GLY A 135 12.63 -13.41 -14.55
CA GLY A 135 13.45 -12.58 -15.42
C GLY A 135 14.66 -12.01 -14.69
N PRO A 136 15.68 -11.55 -15.44
CA PRO A 136 16.91 -11.02 -14.87
C PRO A 136 16.71 -9.70 -14.12
N VAL A 137 15.67 -8.96 -14.47
CA VAL A 137 15.34 -7.65 -13.86
C VAL A 137 13.85 -7.59 -13.52
N THR A 138 13.53 -7.29 -12.25
CA THR A 138 12.16 -7.12 -11.80
C THR A 138 12.08 -6.07 -10.69
N LEU A 139 10.90 -5.49 -10.48
CA LEU A 139 10.67 -4.57 -9.38
C LEU A 139 10.78 -5.28 -8.03
N GLN A 140 11.65 -4.77 -7.16
CA GLN A 140 11.91 -5.34 -5.83
C GLN A 140 10.89 -4.84 -4.78
N LEU A 141 9.59 -4.85 -5.13
CA LEU A 141 8.49 -4.50 -4.24
C LEU A 141 7.88 -5.78 -3.65
N ASN A 142 7.65 -5.77 -2.33
CA ASN A 142 7.11 -6.91 -1.58
C ASN A 142 5.81 -6.50 -0.87
N VAL A 143 5.12 -7.48 -0.28
CA VAL A 143 4.04 -7.21 0.68
C VAL A 143 4.55 -6.25 1.76
N GLY A 144 3.77 -5.22 2.08
CA GLY A 144 4.17 -4.14 2.98
C GLY A 144 4.91 -2.98 2.32
N SER A 145 5.36 -3.09 1.06
CA SER A 145 5.97 -1.95 0.34
C SER A 145 4.98 -0.82 0.18
N GLN A 146 5.43 0.41 0.42
CA GLN A 146 4.64 1.63 0.31
C GLN A 146 5.00 2.40 -0.96
N LEU A 147 3.98 2.97 -1.61
CA LEU A 147 4.12 3.71 -2.87
C LEU A 147 3.28 4.99 -2.86
N PRO A 148 3.78 6.09 -3.46
CA PRO A 148 3.01 7.33 -3.56
C PRO A 148 1.74 7.14 -4.39
N ILE A 149 0.61 7.71 -3.91
CA ILE A 149 -0.71 7.54 -4.55
C ILE A 149 -0.72 8.16 -5.96
N TRP A 150 -0.37 9.44 -6.07
CA TRP A 150 -0.61 10.19 -7.30
C TRP A 150 0.44 9.97 -8.40
N ARG A 151 1.55 9.28 -8.09
CA ARG A 151 2.63 8.99 -9.06
C ARG A 151 2.60 7.57 -9.59
N THR A 152 1.74 6.71 -9.06
CA THR A 152 1.74 5.28 -9.41
C THR A 152 0.39 4.85 -9.99
N ALA A 153 0.42 3.89 -10.92
CA ALA A 153 -0.81 3.34 -11.49
C ALA A 153 -1.70 2.68 -10.44
N MET A 154 -1.11 2.06 -9.40
CA MET A 154 -1.86 1.50 -8.28
C MET A 154 -2.64 2.58 -7.53
N GLY A 155 -1.97 3.68 -7.17
CA GLY A 155 -2.61 4.77 -6.45
C GLY A 155 -3.65 5.50 -7.30
N LEU A 156 -3.35 5.79 -8.56
CA LEU A 156 -4.32 6.40 -9.49
C LEU A 156 -5.53 5.49 -9.70
N ALA A 157 -5.35 4.17 -9.84
CA ALA A 157 -6.43 3.20 -9.90
C ALA A 157 -7.30 3.23 -8.63
N TYR A 158 -6.67 3.27 -7.46
CA TYR A 158 -7.41 3.41 -6.20
C TYR A 158 -8.24 4.71 -6.19
N VAL A 159 -7.65 5.84 -6.58
CA VAL A 159 -8.30 7.16 -6.62
C VAL A 159 -9.51 7.15 -7.56
N VAL A 160 -9.41 6.59 -8.77
CA VAL A 160 -10.56 6.54 -9.69
C VAL A 160 -11.66 5.61 -9.19
N GLY A 161 -11.34 4.57 -8.43
CA GLY A 161 -12.29 3.67 -7.78
C GLY A 161 -13.01 4.25 -6.55
N MET A 162 -12.56 5.39 -6.01
CA MET A 162 -13.19 6.05 -4.86
C MET A 162 -14.50 6.75 -5.24
N MET A 163 -15.38 6.90 -4.25
CA MET A 163 -16.54 7.82 -4.37
C MET A 163 -16.04 9.26 -4.54
N PRO A 164 -16.73 10.09 -5.34
CA PRO A 164 -16.27 11.44 -5.69
C PRO A 164 -15.93 12.32 -4.48
N GLU A 165 -16.74 12.25 -3.41
CA GLU A 165 -16.57 13.04 -2.20
C GLU A 165 -15.27 12.68 -1.48
N LEU A 166 -15.05 11.38 -1.26
CA LEU A 166 -13.83 10.86 -0.60
C LEU A 166 -12.58 11.11 -1.45
N ARG A 167 -12.71 11.03 -2.79
CA ARG A 167 -11.63 11.36 -3.72
C ARG A 167 -11.23 12.83 -3.60
N SER A 168 -12.21 13.74 -3.55
CA SER A 168 -11.96 15.18 -3.40
C SER A 168 -11.19 15.47 -2.12
N ASP A 169 -11.54 14.84 -1.00
CA ASP A 169 -10.85 15.04 0.29
C ASP A 169 -9.44 14.47 0.27
N LEU A 170 -9.23 13.30 -0.34
CA LEU A 170 -7.88 12.75 -0.53
C LEU A 170 -7.00 13.67 -1.39
N ILE A 171 -7.52 14.25 -2.47
CA ILE A 171 -6.78 15.21 -3.30
C ILE A 171 -6.36 16.44 -2.49
N LYS A 172 -7.25 16.96 -1.61
CA LYS A 172 -6.90 18.08 -0.72
C LYS A 172 -5.75 17.70 0.22
N GLN A 173 -5.80 16.50 0.82
CA GLN A 173 -4.76 16.00 1.72
C GLN A 173 -3.41 15.82 0.98
N LEU A 174 -3.42 15.23 -0.23
CA LEU A 174 -2.22 15.09 -1.06
C LEU A 174 -1.61 16.45 -1.41
N ILE A 175 -2.43 17.43 -1.76
CA ILE A 175 -1.97 18.81 -2.05
C ILE A 175 -1.41 19.47 -0.78
N ALA A 176 -2.03 19.25 0.38
CA ALA A 176 -1.53 19.79 1.64
C ALA A 176 -0.16 19.20 2.03
N SER A 177 0.07 17.91 1.77
CA SER A 177 1.35 17.25 2.04
C SER A 177 2.45 17.64 1.03
N GLU A 178 2.08 17.90 -0.24
CA GLU A 178 3.01 18.32 -1.31
C GLU A 178 2.51 19.59 -2.04
N PRO A 179 2.53 20.77 -1.41
CA PRO A 179 1.93 21.99 -2.01
C PRO A 179 2.54 22.39 -3.35
N LYS A 180 3.85 22.15 -3.54
CA LYS A 180 4.56 22.43 -4.80
C LYS A 180 4.08 21.54 -5.96
N SER A 181 3.53 20.36 -5.67
CA SER A 181 3.04 19.40 -6.66
C SER A 181 1.55 19.58 -7.00
N ARG A 182 0.87 20.61 -6.47
CA ARG A 182 -0.59 20.84 -6.61
C ARG A 182 -1.12 20.65 -8.03
N ARG A 183 -0.45 21.28 -9.01
CA ARG A 183 -0.86 21.19 -10.43
C ARG A 183 -0.69 19.77 -10.97
N ALA A 184 0.46 19.16 -10.69
CA ALA A 184 0.77 17.80 -11.14
C ALA A 184 -0.18 16.75 -10.53
N ILE A 185 -0.51 16.88 -9.23
CA ILE A 185 -1.48 16.00 -8.55
C ILE A 185 -2.83 16.06 -9.23
N ARG A 186 -3.37 17.28 -9.50
CA ARG A 186 -4.66 17.42 -10.16
C ARG A 186 -4.64 16.85 -11.56
N GLN A 187 -3.64 17.21 -12.35
CA GLN A 187 -3.48 16.73 -13.71
C GLN A 187 -3.41 15.20 -13.76
N ALA A 188 -2.58 14.56 -12.91
CA ALA A 188 -2.47 13.11 -12.86
C ALA A 188 -3.79 12.41 -12.53
N VAL A 189 -4.59 12.99 -11.62
CA VAL A 189 -5.92 12.44 -11.27
C VAL A 189 -6.91 12.63 -12.39
N ASP A 190 -6.97 13.81 -13.03
CA ASP A 190 -7.90 14.08 -14.13
C ASP A 190 -7.59 13.17 -15.33
N GLU A 191 -6.33 13.07 -15.73
CA GLU A 191 -5.88 12.14 -16.78
C GLU A 191 -6.21 10.67 -16.46
N ALA A 192 -6.06 10.26 -15.19
CA ALA A 192 -6.41 8.92 -14.77
C ALA A 192 -7.92 8.65 -14.85
N ILE A 193 -8.75 9.62 -14.49
CA ILE A 193 -10.21 9.51 -14.61
C ILE A 193 -10.62 9.36 -16.08
N ASP A 194 -10.06 10.16 -16.97
CA ASP A 194 -10.39 10.12 -18.39
C ASP A 194 -9.91 8.81 -19.02
N THR A 195 -8.67 8.40 -18.75
CA THR A 195 -8.11 7.11 -19.23
C THR A 195 -8.95 5.93 -18.73
N TYR A 196 -9.38 5.95 -17.48
CA TYR A 196 -10.21 4.89 -16.93
C TYR A 196 -11.59 4.82 -17.59
N ARG A 197 -12.21 5.98 -17.89
CA ARG A 197 -13.49 6.02 -18.60
C ARG A 197 -13.41 5.46 -20.02
N GLU A 198 -12.31 5.74 -20.71
CA GLU A 198 -12.10 5.28 -22.08
C GLU A 198 -11.71 3.80 -22.16
N ARG A 199 -10.86 3.34 -21.26
CA ARG A 199 -10.14 2.05 -21.37
C ARG A 199 -10.46 1.02 -20.30
N GLY A 200 -11.06 1.44 -19.18
CA GLY A 200 -11.31 0.57 -18.01
C GLY A 200 -10.08 0.33 -17.13
N TYR A 201 -8.96 0.99 -17.41
CA TYR A 201 -7.73 0.95 -16.60
C TYR A 201 -7.03 2.31 -16.60
N VAL A 202 -6.08 2.52 -15.71
CA VAL A 202 -5.22 3.70 -15.67
C VAL A 202 -3.78 3.33 -16.00
N CYS A 203 -3.00 4.32 -16.43
CA CYS A 203 -1.58 4.17 -16.72
C CYS A 203 -0.74 5.15 -15.89
N SER A 204 0.51 4.77 -15.62
CA SER A 204 1.55 5.67 -15.11
C SER A 204 2.83 5.39 -15.88
N PHE A 205 3.38 6.40 -16.53
CA PHE A 205 4.55 6.29 -17.38
C PHE A 205 5.67 7.20 -16.84
N GLY A 206 6.63 6.61 -16.14
CA GLY A 206 7.80 7.34 -15.62
C GLY A 206 7.50 8.38 -14.54
N ALA A 207 6.28 8.42 -13.98
CA ALA A 207 5.86 9.46 -13.04
C ALA A 207 6.41 9.25 -11.60
N TRP A 208 6.72 8.01 -11.23
CA TRP A 208 7.38 7.68 -9.96
C TRP A 208 8.90 7.63 -10.14
N TYR A 209 9.36 6.67 -10.94
CA TYR A 209 10.72 6.60 -11.44
C TYR A 209 10.66 6.62 -12.97
N SER A 210 11.52 7.40 -13.62
CA SER A 210 11.49 7.63 -15.08
C SER A 210 11.55 6.36 -15.92
N TYR A 211 12.11 5.29 -15.37
CA TYR A 211 12.27 3.99 -15.99
C TYR A 211 11.18 2.97 -15.58
N ILE A 212 10.08 3.40 -14.93
CA ILE A 212 8.97 2.51 -14.53
C ILE A 212 7.70 2.88 -15.27
N ASN A 213 7.10 1.90 -15.94
CA ASN A 213 5.76 1.96 -16.47
C ASN A 213 4.84 0.98 -15.73
N ALA A 214 3.57 1.35 -15.59
CA ALA A 214 2.58 0.50 -14.93
C ALA A 214 1.16 0.78 -15.44
N VAL A 215 0.31 -0.22 -15.30
CA VAL A 215 -1.14 -0.13 -15.47
C VAL A 215 -1.84 -0.54 -14.18
N GLY A 216 -3.04 0.01 -13.93
CA GLY A 216 -3.79 -0.27 -12.72
C GLY A 216 -5.29 -0.30 -12.96
N VAL A 217 -6.00 -1.13 -12.20
CA VAL A 217 -7.47 -1.24 -12.22
C VAL A 217 -8.00 -1.17 -10.80
N PRO A 218 -8.99 -0.33 -10.50
CA PRO A 218 -9.65 -0.35 -9.20
C PRO A 218 -10.46 -1.64 -9.06
N PHE A 219 -10.48 -2.20 -7.88
CA PHE A 219 -11.29 -3.36 -7.57
C PHE A 219 -12.02 -3.16 -6.24
N ARG A 220 -13.35 -3.18 -6.31
CA ARG A 220 -14.21 -3.14 -5.14
C ARG A 220 -14.78 -4.53 -4.92
N PRO A 221 -14.34 -5.23 -3.85
CA PRO A 221 -14.89 -6.52 -3.50
C PRO A 221 -16.39 -6.43 -3.15
N THR A 222 -17.15 -7.47 -3.45
CA THR A 222 -18.59 -7.58 -3.17
C THR A 222 -18.90 -8.05 -1.75
N ASP A 223 -17.88 -8.56 -1.05
CA ASP A 223 -17.94 -9.09 0.33
C ASP A 223 -17.87 -8.00 1.43
N GLY A 224 -17.90 -6.71 1.07
CA GLY A 224 -17.75 -5.59 1.99
C GLY A 224 -16.31 -5.27 2.36
N SER A 225 -15.32 -5.96 1.82
CA SER A 225 -13.91 -5.62 1.99
C SER A 225 -13.61 -4.21 1.42
N PRO A 226 -12.58 -3.54 1.93
CA PRO A 226 -12.16 -2.23 1.42
C PRO A 226 -11.84 -2.25 -0.08
N LEU A 227 -11.95 -1.07 -0.72
CA LEU A 227 -11.45 -0.84 -2.07
C LEU A 227 -9.96 -1.21 -2.15
N VAL A 228 -9.58 -1.92 -3.19
CA VAL A 228 -8.20 -2.27 -3.51
C VAL A 228 -7.90 -1.89 -4.96
N ALA A 229 -6.63 -1.93 -5.35
CA ALA A 229 -6.18 -1.76 -6.73
C ALA A 229 -5.32 -2.94 -7.15
N LEU A 230 -5.60 -3.48 -8.33
CA LEU A 230 -4.73 -4.43 -9.05
C LEU A 230 -3.80 -3.63 -9.94
N THR A 231 -2.55 -4.05 -10.08
CA THR A 231 -1.57 -3.39 -10.95
C THR A 231 -0.62 -4.40 -11.59
N CYS A 232 -0.19 -4.07 -12.81
CA CYS A 232 0.99 -4.67 -13.44
C CYS A 232 2.01 -3.56 -13.68
N GLY A 233 3.28 -3.79 -13.32
CA GLY A 233 4.34 -2.80 -13.43
C GLY A 233 5.70 -3.42 -13.71
N GLY A 234 6.52 -2.69 -14.45
CA GLY A 234 7.86 -3.12 -14.84
C GLY A 234 8.73 -1.95 -15.26
N ILE A 235 10.00 -2.25 -15.52
CA ILE A 235 10.89 -1.28 -16.13
C ILE A 235 10.48 -1.03 -17.58
N SER A 236 10.69 0.19 -18.08
CA SER A 236 10.26 0.64 -19.43
C SER A 236 10.79 -0.22 -20.58
N ASP A 237 11.96 -0.82 -20.40
CA ASP A 237 12.58 -1.70 -21.41
C ASP A 237 11.86 -3.05 -21.55
N ILE A 238 11.16 -3.49 -20.49
CA ILE A 238 10.34 -4.73 -20.51
C ILE A 238 8.87 -4.39 -20.72
N LEU A 239 8.38 -3.34 -20.10
CA LEU A 239 7.00 -2.86 -20.17
C LEU A 239 6.95 -1.53 -20.91
N SER A 240 6.89 -1.55 -22.24
CA SER A 240 6.75 -0.34 -23.04
C SER A 240 5.38 0.31 -22.85
N ARG A 241 5.24 1.59 -23.22
CA ARG A 241 3.94 2.28 -23.24
C ARG A 241 2.92 1.57 -24.12
N ASP A 242 3.35 1.11 -25.29
CA ASP A 242 2.50 0.38 -26.24
C ASP A 242 2.01 -0.93 -25.64
N ALA A 243 2.87 -1.70 -24.98
CA ALA A 243 2.48 -2.92 -24.28
C ALA A 243 1.46 -2.64 -23.15
N CYS A 244 1.63 -1.55 -22.40
CA CYS A 244 0.64 -1.12 -21.41
C CYS A 244 -0.73 -0.88 -22.04
N LEU A 245 -0.79 -0.20 -23.19
CA LEU A 245 -2.03 0.23 -23.84
C LEU A 245 -2.69 -0.86 -24.67
N SER A 246 -1.90 -1.72 -25.36
CA SER A 246 -2.41 -2.73 -26.29
C SER A 246 -2.70 -4.08 -25.63
N THR A 247 -1.97 -4.45 -24.59
CA THR A 247 -2.02 -5.82 -24.05
C THR A 247 -2.24 -5.86 -22.56
N VAL A 248 -1.30 -5.31 -21.76
CA VAL A 248 -1.27 -5.52 -20.29
C VAL A 248 -2.48 -4.88 -19.60
N GLY A 249 -2.93 -3.71 -20.06
CA GLY A 249 -4.13 -3.07 -19.53
C GLY A 249 -5.39 -3.93 -19.71
N HIS A 250 -5.57 -4.52 -20.90
CA HIS A 250 -6.71 -5.40 -21.19
C HIS A 250 -6.66 -6.69 -20.37
N GLU A 251 -5.47 -7.29 -20.23
CA GLU A 251 -5.28 -8.48 -19.41
C GLU A 251 -5.60 -8.20 -17.93
N LEU A 252 -5.22 -7.04 -17.43
CA LEU A 252 -5.51 -6.64 -16.06
C LEU A 252 -7.01 -6.42 -15.83
N VAL A 253 -7.73 -5.84 -16.79
CA VAL A 253 -9.19 -5.71 -16.74
C VAL A 253 -9.87 -7.08 -16.74
N ALA A 254 -9.43 -7.99 -17.61
CA ALA A 254 -9.96 -9.35 -17.66
C ALA A 254 -9.71 -10.10 -16.33
N ALA A 255 -8.53 -9.92 -15.76
CA ALA A 255 -8.18 -10.50 -14.46
C ALA A 255 -9.06 -9.94 -13.32
N ALA A 256 -9.32 -8.63 -13.30
CA ALA A 256 -10.21 -8.04 -12.30
C ALA A 256 -11.65 -8.57 -12.40
N ARG A 257 -12.14 -8.81 -13.62
CA ARG A 257 -13.45 -9.43 -13.85
C ARG A 257 -13.48 -10.87 -13.31
N HIS A 258 -12.47 -11.67 -13.65
CA HIS A 258 -12.37 -13.03 -13.14
C HIS A 258 -12.24 -13.11 -11.61
N LEU A 259 -11.53 -12.15 -10.99
CA LEU A 259 -11.45 -12.06 -9.54
C LEU A 259 -12.82 -11.81 -8.89
N ARG A 260 -13.66 -10.98 -9.53
CA ARG A 260 -15.04 -10.72 -9.06
C ARG A 260 -15.87 -12.00 -9.09
N GLU A 261 -15.86 -12.72 -10.21
CA GLU A 261 -16.57 -13.99 -10.38
C GLU A 261 -16.18 -15.01 -9.29
N ARG A 262 -14.88 -15.09 -8.97
CA ARG A 262 -14.37 -15.98 -7.93
C ARG A 262 -14.75 -15.57 -6.51
N LEU A 263 -14.92 -14.29 -6.22
CA LEU A 263 -15.37 -13.83 -4.90
C LEU A 263 -16.88 -13.97 -4.71
N GLU A 264 -17.63 -14.03 -5.82
CA GLU A 264 -19.08 -14.28 -5.83
C GLU A 264 -19.43 -15.77 -5.78
N ASP A 265 -18.48 -16.68 -6.04
CA ASP A 265 -18.66 -18.12 -5.99
C ASP A 265 -18.73 -18.61 -4.53
N PRO A 266 -19.89 -19.10 -4.04
CA PRO A 266 -20.06 -19.51 -2.65
C PRO A 266 -19.23 -20.75 -2.27
N THR A 267 -18.66 -21.49 -3.23
CA THR A 267 -17.88 -22.71 -2.96
C THR A 267 -16.45 -22.42 -2.48
N ILE A 268 -15.95 -21.19 -2.62
CA ILE A 268 -14.55 -20.81 -2.31
C ILE A 268 -14.41 -20.22 -0.89
N GLY A 269 -15.51 -19.88 -0.21
CA GLY A 269 -15.52 -19.17 1.07
C GLY A 269 -15.34 -20.03 2.34
N HIS A 270 -15.26 -21.35 2.24
CA HIS A 270 -15.34 -22.28 3.38
C HIS A 270 -14.20 -23.29 3.51
N THR A 271 -13.01 -23.01 2.98
CA THR A 271 -11.82 -23.85 3.24
C THR A 271 -10.74 -23.09 4.00
#